data_3e5ca721eedeb01c4965ce3a6d695d93
#
_entry.id   3e5ca721eedeb01c4965ce3a6d695d93
#
_cell.length_a   1.000
_cell.length_b   1.000
_cell.length_c   1.000
_cell.angle_alpha   90.00
_cell.angle_beta   90.00
_cell.angle_gamma   90.00
#
_symmetry.space_group_name_H-M   'P 1'
#
loop_
_entity.id
_entity.type
_entity.pdbx_description
1 polymer ?
#
loop_
_entity_poly.entity_id
_entity_poly.type
_entity_poly.pdbx_seq_one_letter_code
_entity_poly.pdbx_strand_id
1 'polypeptide(L)'
;MGKKKFIAILALLFLAIAALTANLIVAWLTDTAQTGPTEFQLGDVEFTWDGAVSQDLVVPGENIVATDYTLVNASTIRTELRFKIEIYSAYLDGDGSDYVILTIDDGWVLETDGFDYYRGSDTVVEEGKYKILPETETITVITGIELDGSMVGNDFSSSSFTITLVFEAKQSDYVEWDTLGQSNIDFSTGLPRT
;
A
#
# COMPACT_ATOMS: atom_id res chain seq x y z
N MET A 1 -60.79 -52.51 28.79
CA MET A 1 -60.80 -51.35 27.87
C MET A 1 -61.09 -51.87 26.46
N GLY A 2 -62.18 -51.46 25.81
CA GLY A 2 -62.61 -52.05 24.54
C GLY A 2 -61.61 -51.74 23.43
N LYS A 3 -61.35 -52.68 22.51
CA LYS A 3 -60.39 -52.54 21.39
C LYS A 3 -60.51 -51.27 20.63
N LYS A 4 -61.73 -50.70 20.49
CA LYS A 4 -61.98 -49.42 19.82
C LYS A 4 -61.39 -48.21 20.57
N LYS A 5 -61.44 -48.20 21.91
CA LYS A 5 -60.85 -47.12 22.74
C LYS A 5 -59.33 -47.19 22.70
N PHE A 6 -58.74 -48.35 22.66
CA PHE A 6 -57.30 -48.56 22.53
C PHE A 6 -56.77 -48.02 21.19
N ILE A 7 -57.45 -48.35 20.08
CA ILE A 7 -57.08 -47.89 18.73
C ILE A 7 -57.20 -46.37 18.66
N ALA A 8 -58.25 -45.77 19.25
CA ALA A 8 -58.42 -44.32 19.27
C ALA A 8 -57.31 -43.61 20.04
N ILE A 9 -56.87 -44.14 21.18
CA ILE A 9 -55.73 -43.59 21.95
C ILE A 9 -54.46 -43.71 21.19
N LEU A 10 -54.21 -44.83 20.51
CA LEU A 10 -52.97 -45.04 19.70
C LEU A 10 -52.94 -44.07 18.52
N ALA A 11 -54.09 -43.84 17.84
CA ALA A 11 -54.16 -42.91 16.73
C ALA A 11 -53.90 -41.46 17.19
N LEU A 12 -54.41 -41.07 18.37
CA LEU A 12 -54.24 -39.74 18.94
C LEU A 12 -52.78 -39.51 19.37
N LEU A 13 -52.14 -40.55 19.92
CA LEU A 13 -50.70 -40.50 20.25
C LEU A 13 -49.83 -40.35 19.01
N PHE A 14 -50.17 -41.08 17.93
CA PHE A 14 -49.43 -41.01 16.67
C PHE A 14 -49.59 -39.61 16.05
N LEU A 15 -50.76 -39.03 16.11
CA LEU A 15 -51.04 -37.66 15.61
C LEU A 15 -50.29 -36.61 16.43
N ALA A 16 -50.17 -36.76 17.72
CA ALA A 16 -49.41 -35.86 18.57
C ALA A 16 -47.92 -35.94 18.32
N ILE A 17 -47.37 -37.13 18.09
CA ILE A 17 -45.95 -37.32 17.74
C ILE A 17 -45.67 -36.69 16.35
N ALA A 18 -46.54 -36.91 15.36
CA ALA A 18 -46.39 -36.34 14.03
C ALA A 18 -46.45 -34.77 14.06
N ALA A 19 -47.31 -34.21 14.88
CA ALA A 19 -47.35 -32.75 15.04
C ALA A 19 -46.12 -32.17 15.73
N LEU A 20 -45.57 -32.88 16.73
CA LEU A 20 -44.30 -32.48 17.39
C LEU A 20 -43.11 -32.57 16.45
N THR A 21 -43.00 -33.62 15.66
CA THR A 21 -41.91 -33.80 14.69
C THR A 21 -41.97 -32.78 13.55
N ALA A 22 -43.20 -32.47 13.06
CA ALA A 22 -43.38 -31.43 12.06
C ALA A 22 -42.93 -30.04 12.55
N ASN A 23 -43.29 -29.69 13.80
CA ASN A 23 -42.84 -28.43 14.38
C ASN A 23 -41.33 -28.35 14.60
N LEU A 24 -40.68 -29.46 15.00
CA LEU A 24 -39.22 -29.52 15.13
C LEU A 24 -38.51 -29.40 13.77
N ILE A 25 -39.06 -30.03 12.72
CA ILE A 25 -38.47 -29.92 11.36
C ILE A 25 -38.65 -28.49 10.82
N VAL A 26 -39.81 -27.85 11.03
CA VAL A 26 -39.99 -26.47 10.60
C VAL A 26 -39.09 -25.53 11.39
N ALA A 27 -38.91 -25.70 12.69
CA ALA A 27 -38.01 -24.88 13.50
C ALA A 27 -36.54 -25.07 13.04
N TRP A 28 -36.15 -26.27 12.63
CA TRP A 28 -34.79 -26.55 12.15
C TRP A 28 -34.54 -26.02 10.74
N LEU A 29 -35.55 -26.03 9.85
CA LEU A 29 -35.50 -25.52 8.50
C LEU A 29 -35.64 -23.97 8.43
N THR A 30 -36.23 -23.35 9.45
CA THR A 30 -36.41 -21.88 9.52
C THR A 30 -35.42 -21.19 10.44
N ASP A 31 -34.50 -21.92 11.06
CA ASP A 31 -33.34 -21.32 11.71
C ASP A 31 -32.32 -20.87 10.62
N THR A 32 -32.75 -19.95 9.79
CA THR A 32 -31.86 -19.08 9.05
C THR A 32 -31.28 -18.12 10.10
N ALA A 33 -30.10 -18.42 10.59
CA ALA A 33 -29.28 -17.41 11.22
C ALA A 33 -29.16 -16.26 10.22
N GLN A 34 -29.99 -15.24 10.38
CA GLN A 34 -29.70 -13.94 9.78
C GLN A 34 -28.47 -13.44 10.52
N THR A 35 -27.29 -13.74 9.94
CA THR A 35 -26.14 -12.90 10.20
C THR A 35 -26.59 -11.50 9.78
N GLY A 36 -26.64 -10.58 10.73
CA GLY A 36 -26.89 -9.17 10.43
C GLY A 36 -25.93 -8.72 9.33
N PRO A 37 -26.19 -7.61 8.66
CA PRO A 37 -25.29 -7.10 7.63
C PRO A 37 -23.87 -7.09 8.18
N THR A 38 -22.99 -7.93 7.62
CA THR A 38 -21.57 -7.93 7.96
C THR A 38 -20.99 -6.79 7.16
N GLU A 39 -20.67 -5.70 7.81
CA GLU A 39 -19.91 -4.63 7.20
C GLU A 39 -18.47 -5.09 7.03
N PHE A 40 -18.02 -5.16 5.80
CA PHE A 40 -16.61 -5.35 5.46
C PHE A 40 -15.99 -3.98 5.28
N GLN A 41 -15.03 -3.63 6.14
CA GLN A 41 -14.20 -2.48 5.93
C GLN A 41 -13.03 -2.89 5.05
N LEU A 42 -12.90 -2.27 3.89
CA LEU A 42 -11.74 -2.46 3.02
C LEU A 42 -10.56 -1.69 3.64
N GLY A 43 -9.39 -2.32 3.61
CA GLY A 43 -8.16 -1.64 3.99
C GLY A 43 -7.72 -0.68 2.89
N ASP A 44 -7.06 0.39 3.28
CA ASP A 44 -6.57 1.44 2.40
C ASP A 44 -5.05 1.53 2.45
N VAL A 45 -4.45 1.86 1.29
CA VAL A 45 -3.02 2.16 1.12
C VAL A 45 -2.90 3.64 0.87
N GLU A 46 -2.37 4.38 1.83
CA GLU A 46 -2.27 5.83 1.78
C GLU A 46 -0.88 6.30 2.24
N PHE A 47 -0.23 7.11 1.40
CA PHE A 47 1.02 7.79 1.71
C PHE A 47 0.93 9.26 1.32
N THR A 48 1.49 10.14 2.13
CA THR A 48 1.64 11.55 1.83
C THR A 48 3.11 11.91 1.72
N TRP A 49 3.43 12.82 0.81
CA TRP A 49 4.78 13.25 0.50
C TRP A 49 5.04 14.65 1.03
N ASP A 50 6.23 14.88 1.60
CA ASP A 50 6.72 16.19 2.03
C ASP A 50 8.21 16.30 1.73
N GLY A 51 8.71 17.52 1.59
CA GLY A 51 10.10 17.83 1.35
C GLY A 51 10.27 19.12 0.51
N ALA A 52 11.45 19.68 0.55
CA ALA A 52 11.73 20.91 -0.18
C ALA A 52 13.19 21.04 -0.59
N VAL A 53 13.43 21.64 -1.76
CA VAL A 53 14.74 22.13 -2.17
C VAL A 53 14.90 23.61 -1.82
N SER A 54 16.15 24.04 -1.66
CA SER A 54 16.49 25.45 -1.53
C SER A 54 16.01 26.24 -2.76
N GLN A 55 15.55 27.48 -2.52
CA GLN A 55 15.17 28.41 -3.58
C GLN A 55 16.37 29.23 -4.09
N ASP A 56 17.56 29.00 -3.54
CA ASP A 56 18.78 29.71 -3.93
C ASP A 56 19.34 29.17 -5.26
N LEU A 57 20.31 29.88 -5.80
CA LEU A 57 21.05 29.41 -6.98
C LEU A 57 21.82 28.14 -6.62
N VAL A 58 21.65 27.10 -7.43
CA VAL A 58 22.33 25.83 -7.23
C VAL A 58 23.83 25.98 -7.54
N VAL A 59 24.66 25.64 -6.56
CA VAL A 59 26.11 25.59 -6.71
C VAL A 59 26.52 24.12 -6.81
N PRO A 60 27.22 23.70 -7.88
CA PRO A 60 27.68 22.30 -8.00
C PRO A 60 28.54 21.88 -6.80
N GLY A 61 28.26 20.71 -6.23
CA GLY A 61 28.89 20.18 -5.02
C GLY A 61 28.26 20.63 -3.71
N GLU A 62 27.18 21.39 -3.75
CA GLU A 62 26.40 21.75 -2.55
C GLU A 62 25.07 20.99 -2.52
N ASN A 63 24.70 20.50 -1.31
CA ASN A 63 23.40 19.88 -1.10
C ASN A 63 22.31 20.95 -1.15
N ILE A 64 21.33 20.76 -2.03
CA ILE A 64 20.22 21.70 -2.23
C ILE A 64 18.95 21.29 -1.48
N VAL A 65 18.94 20.18 -0.74
CA VAL A 65 17.80 19.78 0.08
C VAL A 65 17.71 20.71 1.29
N ALA A 66 16.62 21.47 1.37
CA ALA A 66 16.32 22.37 2.49
C ALA A 66 15.53 21.65 3.60
N THR A 67 14.71 20.70 3.23
CA THR A 67 13.97 19.81 4.12
C THR A 67 13.99 18.41 3.52
N ASP A 68 14.39 17.43 4.30
CA ASP A 68 14.45 16.04 3.85
C ASP A 68 13.13 15.59 3.23
N TYR A 69 13.24 14.85 2.15
CA TYR A 69 12.08 14.30 1.50
C TYR A 69 11.61 13.05 2.24
N THR A 70 10.36 13.10 2.66
CA THR A 70 9.76 12.09 3.51
C THR A 70 8.40 11.62 3.01
N LEU A 71 8.01 10.41 3.40
CA LEU A 71 6.68 9.86 3.22
C LEU A 71 6.05 9.60 4.59
N VAL A 72 4.82 10.03 4.79
CA VAL A 72 4.01 9.68 5.95
C VAL A 72 3.06 8.57 5.54
N ASN A 73 3.14 7.43 6.22
CA ASN A 73 2.25 6.30 6.00
C ASN A 73 0.96 6.48 6.80
N ALA A 74 -0.16 6.64 6.11
CA ALA A 74 -1.50 6.69 6.69
C ALA A 74 -2.31 5.42 6.35
N SER A 75 -1.67 4.39 5.82
CA SER A 75 -2.33 3.15 5.41
C SER A 75 -2.93 2.42 6.60
N THR A 76 -4.10 1.81 6.39
CA THR A 76 -4.82 1.02 7.41
C THR A 76 -4.48 -0.47 7.35
N ILE A 77 -3.67 -0.88 6.38
CA ILE A 77 -3.21 -2.26 6.16
C ILE A 77 -1.69 -2.30 6.01
N ARG A 78 -1.12 -3.50 6.09
CA ARG A 78 0.31 -3.72 5.81
C ARG A 78 0.62 -3.48 4.35
N THR A 79 1.67 -2.74 4.07
CA THR A 79 2.05 -2.33 2.72
C THR A 79 3.50 -2.71 2.41
N GLU A 80 3.81 -2.78 1.13
CA GLU A 80 5.16 -2.74 0.59
C GLU A 80 5.30 -1.47 -0.25
N LEU A 81 6.48 -0.87 -0.25
CA LEU A 81 6.75 0.40 -0.90
C LEU A 81 8.04 0.31 -1.70
N ARG A 82 8.03 0.88 -2.92
CA ARG A 82 9.21 1.06 -3.76
C ARG A 82 9.12 2.35 -4.54
N PHE A 83 10.25 2.85 -5.01
CA PHE A 83 10.27 3.97 -5.93
C PHE A 83 11.38 3.81 -6.97
N LYS A 84 11.29 4.58 -8.02
CA LYS A 84 12.40 4.80 -8.97
C LYS A 84 12.59 6.28 -9.20
N ILE A 85 13.81 6.63 -9.62
CA ILE A 85 14.20 7.99 -9.91
C ILE A 85 14.42 8.12 -11.40
N GLU A 86 13.89 9.19 -11.99
CA GLU A 86 14.15 9.59 -13.37
C GLU A 86 14.70 11.02 -13.35
N ILE A 87 15.88 11.22 -13.93
CA ILE A 87 16.54 12.52 -13.96
C ILE A 87 16.68 12.95 -15.41
N TYR A 88 16.05 14.07 -15.73
CA TYR A 88 16.14 14.69 -17.05
C TYR A 88 16.98 15.96 -17.00
N SER A 89 17.91 16.11 -17.93
CA SER A 89 18.68 17.33 -18.13
C SER A 89 18.22 18.07 -19.38
N ALA A 90 17.81 19.31 -19.23
CA ALA A 90 17.43 20.14 -20.35
C ALA A 90 18.62 20.52 -21.24
N TYR A 91 19.86 20.53 -20.70
CA TYR A 91 21.08 20.77 -21.47
C TYR A 91 21.41 19.61 -22.43
N LEU A 92 21.22 18.37 -21.93
CA LEU A 92 21.50 17.15 -22.70
C LEU A 92 20.34 16.71 -23.57
N ASP A 93 19.15 17.29 -23.35
CA ASP A 93 17.87 16.83 -23.93
C ASP A 93 17.65 15.32 -23.68
N GLY A 94 17.96 14.87 -22.45
CA GLY A 94 17.91 13.46 -22.08
C GLY A 94 18.26 13.18 -20.64
N ASP A 95 18.77 11.97 -20.40
CA ASP A 95 19.16 11.46 -19.09
C ASP A 95 20.27 12.31 -18.46
N GLY A 96 20.02 12.79 -17.25
CA GLY A 96 20.94 13.60 -16.45
C GLY A 96 21.48 12.88 -15.21
N SER A 97 21.27 11.58 -15.08
CA SER A 97 21.62 10.80 -13.88
C SER A 97 23.12 10.85 -13.52
N ASP A 98 24.00 10.90 -14.53
CA ASP A 98 25.46 10.99 -14.31
C ASP A 98 25.92 12.33 -13.73
N TYR A 99 25.05 13.34 -13.71
CA TYR A 99 25.35 14.70 -13.29
C TYR A 99 24.76 15.08 -11.94
N VAL A 100 23.96 14.18 -11.35
CA VAL A 100 23.26 14.41 -10.09
C VAL A 100 23.62 13.33 -9.09
N ILE A 101 24.10 13.73 -7.94
CA ILE A 101 24.37 12.84 -6.80
C ILE A 101 23.18 12.92 -5.87
N LEU A 102 22.56 11.76 -5.60
CA LEU A 102 21.45 11.64 -4.67
C LEU A 102 21.89 10.90 -3.42
N THR A 103 21.59 11.45 -2.25
CA THR A 103 21.74 10.76 -0.97
C THR A 103 20.39 10.21 -0.56
N ILE A 104 20.20 8.91 -0.77
CA ILE A 104 19.01 8.15 -0.39
C ILE A 104 19.23 7.61 1.03
N ASP A 105 18.19 7.57 1.84
CA ASP A 105 18.25 7.02 3.19
C ASP A 105 18.58 5.53 3.19
N ASP A 106 19.29 5.06 4.21
CA ASP A 106 19.77 3.67 4.35
C ASP A 106 18.65 2.62 4.40
N GLY A 107 17.42 3.04 4.67
CA GLY A 107 16.23 2.18 4.65
C GLY A 107 15.83 1.70 3.24
N TRP A 108 16.44 2.22 2.19
CA TRP A 108 16.12 1.88 0.80
C TRP A 108 17.21 1.01 0.16
N VAL A 109 16.79 0.02 -0.61
CA VAL A 109 17.69 -0.92 -1.28
C VAL A 109 17.36 -1.03 -2.75
N LEU A 110 18.30 -0.64 -3.61
CA LEU A 110 18.16 -0.76 -5.06
C LEU A 110 18.20 -2.23 -5.49
N GLU A 111 17.18 -2.66 -6.20
CA GLU A 111 17.06 -4.01 -6.76
C GLU A 111 17.38 -4.04 -8.26
N THR A 112 17.48 -5.23 -8.81
CA THR A 112 17.86 -5.47 -10.22
C THR A 112 16.82 -4.99 -11.23
N ASP A 113 15.60 -4.72 -10.81
CA ASP A 113 14.53 -4.16 -11.65
C ASP A 113 14.57 -2.63 -11.76
N GLY A 114 15.55 -1.99 -11.09
CA GLY A 114 15.75 -0.54 -11.11
C GLY A 114 14.88 0.24 -10.16
N PHE A 115 14.21 -0.45 -9.21
CA PHE A 115 13.50 0.18 -8.13
C PHE A 115 14.27 0.10 -6.81
N ASP A 116 14.17 1.13 -6.01
CA ASP A 116 14.57 1.15 -4.61
C ASP A 116 13.41 0.67 -3.75
N TYR A 117 13.60 -0.42 -3.02
CA TYR A 117 12.61 -1.02 -2.13
C TYR A 117 12.85 -0.58 -0.70
N TYR A 118 11.77 -0.21 0.00
CA TYR A 118 11.88 0.13 1.41
C TYR A 118 12.05 -1.12 2.28
N ARG A 119 13.15 -1.15 3.03
CA ARG A 119 13.56 -2.22 3.95
C ARG A 119 14.05 -1.68 5.29
N GLY A 120 13.46 -0.57 5.73
CA GLY A 120 13.83 0.08 6.99
C GLY A 120 13.64 -0.81 8.22
N SER A 121 14.23 -0.42 9.32
CA SER A 121 14.23 -1.17 10.58
C SER A 121 12.84 -1.31 11.22
N ASP A 122 11.89 -0.50 10.80
CA ASP A 122 10.48 -0.50 11.20
C ASP A 122 9.62 -1.49 10.40
N THR A 123 10.20 -2.16 9.40
CA THR A 123 9.51 -3.18 8.62
C THR A 123 9.49 -4.52 9.35
N VAL A 124 8.43 -5.30 9.15
CA VAL A 124 8.33 -6.70 9.58
C VAL A 124 8.63 -7.61 8.40
N VAL A 125 9.62 -8.49 8.56
CA VAL A 125 9.98 -9.45 7.51
C VAL A 125 9.19 -10.74 7.68
N GLU A 126 8.29 -11.02 6.72
CA GLU A 126 7.51 -12.24 6.66
C GLU A 126 7.55 -12.80 5.23
N GLU A 127 7.85 -14.09 5.09
CA GLU A 127 7.92 -14.78 3.80
C GLU A 127 8.85 -14.11 2.76
N GLY A 128 9.90 -13.43 3.24
CA GLY A 128 10.85 -12.69 2.41
C GLY A 128 10.37 -11.32 1.94
N LYS A 129 9.19 -10.87 2.37
CA LYS A 129 8.63 -9.54 2.09
C LYS A 129 8.89 -8.61 3.27
N TYR A 130 9.23 -7.36 2.98
CA TYR A 130 9.41 -6.29 3.96
C TYR A 130 8.10 -5.49 4.07
N LYS A 131 7.34 -5.78 5.12
CA LYS A 131 6.00 -5.23 5.32
C LYS A 131 6.05 -4.02 6.25
N ILE A 132 5.59 -2.88 5.76
CA ILE A 132 5.40 -1.66 6.56
C ILE A 132 4.10 -1.82 7.34
N LEU A 133 4.13 -1.57 8.65
CA LEU A 133 2.94 -1.66 9.49
C LEU A 133 2.03 -0.45 9.26
N PRO A 134 0.71 -0.61 9.48
CA PRO A 134 -0.22 0.52 9.49
C PRO A 134 0.21 1.61 10.49
N GLU A 135 -0.02 2.86 10.12
CA GLU A 135 0.26 4.03 10.98
C GLU A 135 1.72 4.10 11.44
N THR A 136 2.62 3.59 10.62
CA THR A 136 4.06 3.68 10.87
C THR A 136 4.53 5.13 10.79
N GLU A 137 5.66 5.40 11.43
CA GLU A 137 6.33 6.69 11.45
C GLU A 137 6.69 7.20 10.03
N THR A 138 7.20 8.43 9.98
CA THR A 138 7.67 9.05 8.75
C THR A 138 8.87 8.29 8.18
N ILE A 139 8.79 7.97 6.89
CA ILE A 139 9.84 7.29 6.13
C ILE A 139 10.67 8.35 5.41
N THR A 140 11.96 8.45 5.73
CA THR A 140 12.89 9.31 5.00
C THR A 140 13.25 8.67 3.66
N VAL A 141 13.31 9.48 2.59
CA VAL A 141 13.62 9.00 1.24
C VAL A 141 14.92 9.62 0.73
N ILE A 142 14.99 10.94 0.66
CA ILE A 142 16.15 11.67 0.14
C ILE A 142 16.56 12.74 1.16
N THR A 143 17.84 12.72 1.53
CA THR A 143 18.47 13.70 2.43
C THR A 143 19.48 14.61 1.71
N GLY A 144 19.84 14.28 0.48
CA GLY A 144 20.75 15.09 -0.31
C GLY A 144 20.51 14.99 -1.81
N ILE A 145 20.58 16.13 -2.45
CA ILE A 145 20.61 16.30 -3.90
C ILE A 145 21.73 17.30 -4.21
N GLU A 146 22.72 16.86 -4.99
CA GLU A 146 23.87 17.67 -5.39
C GLU A 146 24.09 17.55 -6.88
N LEU A 147 24.54 18.63 -7.53
CA LEU A 147 25.10 18.52 -8.87
C LEU A 147 26.56 18.11 -8.74
N ASP A 148 26.99 17.10 -9.52
CA ASP A 148 28.40 16.69 -9.55
C ASP A 148 29.28 17.81 -10.11
N GLY A 149 30.01 18.50 -9.23
CA GLY A 149 30.87 19.61 -9.60
C GLY A 149 32.04 19.24 -10.52
N SER A 150 32.32 17.94 -10.68
CA SER A 150 33.33 17.46 -11.63
C SER A 150 32.77 17.32 -13.05
N MET A 151 31.46 17.13 -13.17
CA MET A 151 30.74 16.92 -14.44
C MET A 151 30.01 18.17 -14.92
N VAL A 152 29.52 18.99 -13.98
CA VAL A 152 28.71 20.18 -14.27
C VAL A 152 29.60 21.41 -14.30
N GLY A 153 29.90 21.90 -15.50
CA GLY A 153 30.70 23.12 -15.74
C GLY A 153 29.84 24.34 -16.14
N ASN A 154 30.51 25.40 -16.57
CA ASN A 154 29.88 26.64 -17.02
C ASN A 154 28.92 26.46 -18.22
N ASP A 155 29.09 25.36 -18.97
CA ASP A 155 28.24 25.05 -20.13
C ASP A 155 26.80 24.74 -19.73
N PHE A 156 26.59 24.31 -18.48
CA PHE A 156 25.27 24.07 -17.88
C PHE A 156 24.61 25.35 -17.30
N SER A 157 25.29 26.48 -17.39
CA SER A 157 24.76 27.75 -16.87
C SER A 157 23.41 28.06 -17.54
N SER A 158 22.40 28.36 -16.71
CA SER A 158 21.02 28.61 -17.15
C SER A 158 20.26 27.35 -17.65
N SER A 159 20.81 26.16 -17.46
CA SER A 159 20.10 24.90 -17.70
C SER A 159 19.32 24.47 -16.46
N SER A 160 18.47 23.43 -16.61
CA SER A 160 17.73 22.84 -15.53
C SER A 160 17.84 21.31 -15.52
N PHE A 161 17.79 20.76 -14.33
CA PHE A 161 17.60 19.33 -14.09
C PHE A 161 16.20 19.12 -13.51
N THR A 162 15.51 18.10 -14.01
CA THR A 162 14.21 17.69 -13.48
C THR A 162 14.37 16.30 -12.86
N ILE A 163 14.11 16.20 -11.57
CA ILE A 163 14.16 14.92 -10.83
C ILE A 163 12.71 14.49 -10.59
N THR A 164 12.34 13.33 -11.10
CA THR A 164 11.02 12.75 -10.95
C THR A 164 11.14 11.47 -10.10
N LEU A 165 10.39 11.43 -9.01
CA LEU A 165 10.26 10.26 -8.15
C LEU A 165 8.93 9.57 -8.46
N VAL A 166 9.00 8.29 -8.84
CA VAL A 166 7.81 7.49 -9.12
C VAL A 166 7.67 6.46 -8.01
N PHE A 167 6.76 6.74 -7.08
CA PHE A 167 6.46 5.82 -5.97
C PHE A 167 5.39 4.82 -6.38
N GLU A 168 5.57 3.60 -5.89
CA GLU A 168 4.59 2.54 -5.99
C GLU A 168 4.41 1.91 -4.61
N ALA A 169 3.16 1.77 -4.18
CA ALA A 169 2.81 1.10 -2.95
C ALA A 169 1.72 0.07 -3.23
N LYS A 170 1.76 -1.04 -2.50
CA LYS A 170 0.74 -2.07 -2.60
C LYS A 170 0.43 -2.68 -1.24
N GLN A 171 -0.72 -3.31 -1.12
CA GLN A 171 -0.98 -4.23 -0.03
C GLN A 171 0.07 -5.36 -0.07
N SER A 172 0.69 -5.66 1.07
CA SER A 172 1.77 -6.66 1.15
C SER A 172 1.29 -8.09 0.94
N ASP A 173 0.04 -8.38 1.31
CA ASP A 173 -0.55 -9.69 1.19
C ASP A 173 -1.44 -9.75 -0.06
N TYR A 174 -1.36 -10.85 -0.81
CA TYR A 174 -2.21 -11.18 -1.97
C TYR A 174 -2.05 -10.30 -3.22
N VAL A 175 -1.20 -9.26 -3.20
CA VAL A 175 -0.94 -8.39 -4.36
C VAL A 175 0.53 -8.48 -4.72
N GLU A 176 0.82 -8.81 -5.97
CA GLU A 176 2.18 -8.82 -6.50
C GLU A 176 2.44 -7.55 -7.32
N TRP A 177 3.73 -7.16 -7.44
CA TRP A 177 4.11 -5.92 -8.12
C TRP A 177 3.72 -5.89 -9.60
N ASP A 178 3.75 -7.02 -10.28
CA ASP A 178 3.37 -7.17 -11.69
C ASP A 178 1.86 -7.07 -11.93
N THR A 179 1.06 -7.26 -10.87
CA THR A 179 -0.41 -7.13 -10.93
C THR A 179 -0.91 -5.75 -10.57
N LEU A 180 -0.03 -4.85 -10.11
CA LEU A 180 -0.40 -3.48 -9.71
C LEU A 180 -0.99 -2.67 -10.87
N GLY A 181 -0.64 -3.01 -12.11
CA GLY A 181 -1.15 -2.39 -13.31
C GLY A 181 -0.91 -0.87 -13.33
N GLN A 182 -1.90 -0.13 -13.83
CA GLN A 182 -1.86 1.34 -13.85
C GLN A 182 -2.44 1.98 -12.59
N SER A 183 -2.81 1.21 -11.58
CA SER A 183 -3.37 1.71 -10.34
C SER A 183 -2.29 2.16 -9.35
N ASN A 184 -1.38 3.00 -9.81
CA ASN A 184 -0.42 3.67 -8.96
C ASN A 184 -1.13 4.72 -8.12
N ILE A 185 -0.74 4.85 -6.87
CA ILE A 185 -1.23 5.90 -6.00
C ILE A 185 -0.55 7.20 -6.39
N ASP A 186 -1.32 8.26 -6.54
CA ASP A 186 -0.80 9.61 -6.61
C ASP A 186 -0.52 10.10 -5.19
N PHE A 187 0.76 10.12 -4.81
CA PHE A 187 1.18 10.50 -3.47
C PHE A 187 0.91 11.97 -3.11
N SER A 188 0.63 12.83 -4.09
CA SER A 188 0.24 14.21 -3.82
C SER A 188 -1.23 14.34 -3.39
N THR A 189 -2.06 13.39 -3.79
CA THR A 189 -3.50 13.40 -3.51
C THR A 189 -3.94 12.24 -2.62
N GLY A 190 -3.07 11.21 -2.42
CA GLY A 190 -3.39 9.96 -1.74
C GLY A 190 -4.37 9.06 -2.52
N LEU A 191 -4.70 9.41 -3.77
CA LEU A 191 -5.68 8.71 -4.59
C LEU A 191 -5.03 7.86 -5.68
N PRO A 192 -5.66 6.77 -6.13
CA PRO A 192 -5.19 6.02 -7.29
C PRO A 192 -5.09 6.92 -8.54
N ARG A 193 -4.01 6.80 -9.29
CA ARG A 193 -3.89 7.45 -10.60
C ARG A 193 -4.91 6.83 -11.56
N THR A 194 -5.81 7.63 -12.06
CA THR A 194 -6.80 7.24 -13.09
C THR A 194 -6.20 7.24 -14.48
#